data_868dc35c0944e4984646bca6af71d8c1
#
_entry.id   868dc35c0944e4984646bca6af71d8c1
#
_cell.length_a   1.000
_cell.length_b   1.000
_cell.length_c   1.000
_cell.angle_alpha   90.00
_cell.angle_beta   90.00
_cell.angle_gamma   90.00
#
_symmetry.space_group_name_H-M   'P 1'
#
loop_
_entity.id
_entity.type
_entity.pdbx_description
1 polymer ?
#
loop_
_entity_poly.entity_id
_entity_poly.type
_entity_poly.pdbx_seq_one_letter_code
_entity_poly.pdbx_strand_id
1 'polypeptide(L)'
;MGGAVGLKGTDGRKTLRDAVRKGAKPVSLERGLRFLEEVQRRSQGIEFLTAPGNMGASIADQLKLEHESVGRIGKTTTSDDSIRTARLMRRKRVDLIVFCGGDGTARDVLEGVGAEAPALGVPAGVKIYSSVFAINPAAAAESTVAFLEGQIPTRLGEVVDVDEIAFRKNRLSVKLFGYLTTPDSGPLMQASKSATGLSEDSELDAIAEYFIEKIDPGTTYILGPGSTVERIAKRLGVNKSLLGVDVVKGNGTTLRLDVDEAALMDLIGKNSLKSSTKIIISPIGGQGFLFGRGNQQISSQVIRRVGVENITVVGSRSKIEALHPRRLLTDSGNDEIDRQLRGYLRVITGYREEMVVKVG
;
A
#
# COMPACT_ATOMS: atom_id res chain seq x y z
N MET A 1 7.70 3.95 -5.05
CA MET A 1 8.57 4.05 -6.23
C MET A 1 9.12 2.68 -6.64
N GLY A 2 9.88 1.98 -5.82
CA GLY A 2 10.55 0.73 -6.23
C GLY A 2 9.67 -0.50 -6.42
N GLY A 3 8.45 -0.52 -5.90
CA GLY A 3 7.58 -1.69 -5.95
C GLY A 3 7.19 -2.14 -7.35
N ALA A 4 6.87 -1.23 -8.25
CA ALA A 4 6.52 -1.54 -9.64
C ALA A 4 7.68 -2.18 -10.40
N VAL A 5 8.93 -1.85 -10.03
CA VAL A 5 10.16 -2.42 -10.61
C VAL A 5 10.75 -3.55 -9.78
N GLY A 6 9.96 -4.19 -8.91
CA GLY A 6 10.33 -5.38 -8.14
C GLY A 6 11.29 -5.14 -6.96
N LEU A 7 11.58 -3.88 -6.60
CA LEU A 7 12.43 -3.59 -5.46
C LEU A 7 11.65 -3.66 -4.14
N LYS A 8 12.21 -4.35 -3.15
CA LYS A 8 11.61 -4.58 -1.82
C LYS A 8 11.85 -3.42 -0.84
N GLY A 9 11.95 -2.19 -1.34
CA GLY A 9 12.21 -0.96 -0.62
C GLY A 9 13.00 0.01 -1.48
N THR A 10 13.02 1.29 -1.11
CA THR A 10 13.81 2.32 -1.79
C THR A 10 14.62 3.15 -0.81
N ASP A 11 14.81 2.65 0.42
CA ASP A 11 15.60 3.33 1.42
C ASP A 11 17.08 3.30 1.07
N GLY A 12 17.69 4.47 1.19
CA GLY A 12 19.08 4.69 0.84
C GLY A 12 19.34 5.08 -0.63
N ARG A 13 20.35 5.92 -0.81
CA ARG A 13 20.72 6.52 -2.13
C ARG A 13 21.00 5.51 -3.23
N LYS A 14 21.57 4.35 -2.88
CA LYS A 14 21.91 3.30 -3.87
C LYS A 14 20.63 2.65 -4.40
N THR A 15 19.75 2.20 -3.52
CA THR A 15 18.49 1.54 -3.89
C THR A 15 17.57 2.48 -4.66
N LEU A 16 17.55 3.76 -4.30
CA LEU A 16 16.82 4.80 -5.03
C LEU A 16 17.34 4.96 -6.46
N ARG A 17 18.67 5.02 -6.67
CA ARG A 17 19.27 5.09 -8.01
C ARG A 17 18.94 3.85 -8.84
N ASP A 18 18.99 2.68 -8.24
CA ASP A 18 18.67 1.43 -8.93
C ASP A 18 17.18 1.38 -9.31
N ALA A 19 16.27 1.89 -8.46
CA ALA A 19 14.86 2.04 -8.79
C ALA A 19 14.67 2.95 -10.02
N VAL A 20 15.29 4.12 -10.02
CA VAL A 20 15.20 5.07 -11.14
C VAL A 20 15.78 4.47 -12.44
N ARG A 21 16.91 3.76 -12.37
CA ARG A 21 17.48 3.06 -13.53
C ARG A 21 16.54 2.01 -14.12
N LYS A 22 15.74 1.37 -13.27
CA LYS A 22 14.70 0.40 -13.67
C LYS A 22 13.39 1.07 -14.12
N GLY A 23 13.36 2.39 -14.28
CA GLY A 23 12.19 3.14 -14.74
C GLY A 23 11.17 3.48 -13.65
N ALA A 24 11.48 3.29 -12.37
CA ALA A 24 10.60 3.70 -11.29
C ALA A 24 10.41 5.22 -11.25
N LYS A 25 9.16 5.67 -11.22
CA LYS A 25 8.83 7.09 -11.10
C LYS A 25 8.53 7.48 -9.65
N PRO A 26 8.89 8.70 -9.20
CA PRO A 26 8.46 9.24 -7.92
C PRO A 26 6.92 9.37 -7.90
N VAL A 27 6.27 8.75 -6.92
CA VAL A 27 4.80 8.80 -6.78
C VAL A 27 4.35 9.77 -5.68
N SER A 28 5.25 10.22 -4.82
CA SER A 28 4.89 11.10 -3.69
C SER A 28 4.35 12.46 -4.14
N LEU A 29 4.95 13.06 -5.18
CA LEU A 29 4.44 14.33 -5.71
C LEU A 29 3.05 14.18 -6.31
N GLU A 30 2.81 13.14 -7.10
CA GLU A 30 1.48 12.87 -7.67
C GLU A 30 0.44 12.61 -6.57
N ARG A 31 0.79 11.86 -5.53
CA ARG A 31 -0.08 11.59 -4.38
C ARG A 31 -0.37 12.86 -3.57
N GLY A 32 0.65 13.70 -3.36
CA GLY A 32 0.50 15.00 -2.72
C GLY A 32 -0.37 15.96 -3.52
N LEU A 33 -0.22 15.97 -4.86
CA LEU A 33 -1.05 16.77 -5.76
C LEU A 33 -2.53 16.36 -5.62
N ARG A 34 -2.83 15.08 -5.77
CA ARG A 34 -4.19 14.53 -5.61
C ARG A 34 -4.80 14.85 -4.24
N PHE A 35 -3.99 14.78 -3.19
CA PHE A 35 -4.43 15.15 -1.84
C PHE A 35 -4.85 16.63 -1.79
N LEU A 36 -4.01 17.55 -2.28
CA LEU A 36 -4.31 18.99 -2.24
C LEU A 36 -5.49 19.37 -3.15
N GLU A 37 -5.63 18.76 -4.32
CA GLU A 37 -6.81 18.90 -5.18
C GLU A 37 -8.10 18.52 -4.45
N GLU A 38 -8.07 17.40 -3.71
CA GLU A 38 -9.21 16.94 -2.92
C GLU A 38 -9.53 17.87 -1.75
N VAL A 39 -8.50 18.41 -1.06
CA VAL A 39 -8.69 19.39 0.01
C VAL A 39 -9.31 20.66 -0.54
N GLN A 40 -8.76 21.21 -1.64
CA GLN A 40 -9.26 22.44 -2.28
C GLN A 40 -10.73 22.30 -2.72
N ARG A 41 -11.12 21.11 -3.16
CA ARG A 41 -12.50 20.83 -3.56
C ARG A 41 -13.48 20.76 -2.39
N ARG A 42 -12.99 20.31 -1.20
CA ARG A 42 -13.84 20.04 -0.02
C ARG A 42 -13.97 21.23 0.92
N SER A 43 -12.96 22.08 1.01
CA SER A 43 -12.94 23.20 1.94
C SER A 43 -12.24 24.42 1.35
N GLN A 44 -12.69 25.59 1.78
CA GLN A 44 -12.07 26.88 1.49
C GLN A 44 -11.62 27.52 2.82
N GLY A 45 -10.59 28.36 2.78
CA GLY A 45 -10.12 29.08 3.96
C GLY A 45 -9.11 28.31 4.83
N ILE A 46 -8.54 27.21 4.30
CA ILE A 46 -7.40 26.53 4.94
C ILE A 46 -6.12 27.28 4.57
N GLU A 47 -5.35 27.67 5.59
CA GLU A 47 -4.03 28.25 5.41
C GLU A 47 -2.98 27.14 5.24
N PHE A 48 -2.13 27.29 4.23
CA PHE A 48 -1.12 26.28 3.92
C PHE A 48 0.28 26.75 4.30
N LEU A 49 0.94 25.98 5.17
CA LEU A 49 2.35 26.10 5.45
C LEU A 49 3.08 24.91 4.77
N THR A 50 3.92 25.17 3.79
CA THR A 50 4.55 24.14 2.99
C THR A 50 6.04 24.00 3.25
N ALA A 51 6.59 22.81 3.02
CA ALA A 51 8.01 22.62 2.86
C ALA A 51 8.46 23.19 1.49
N PRO A 52 9.73 23.64 1.33
CA PRO A 52 10.19 24.23 0.09
C PRO A 52 10.23 23.24 -1.09
N GLY A 53 10.11 23.76 -2.31
CA GLY A 53 10.31 23.02 -3.55
C GLY A 53 9.46 21.74 -3.64
N ASN A 54 10.07 20.65 -4.10
CA ASN A 54 9.39 19.37 -4.28
C ASN A 54 8.95 18.66 -2.98
N MET A 55 9.21 19.24 -1.82
CA MET A 55 8.66 18.73 -0.56
C MET A 55 7.27 19.27 -0.24
N GLY A 56 6.73 20.20 -1.04
CA GLY A 56 5.37 20.74 -0.85
C GLY A 56 5.06 21.96 -1.69
N ALA A 57 5.91 22.99 -1.68
CA ALA A 57 5.66 24.27 -2.34
C ALA A 57 5.37 24.11 -3.84
N SER A 58 6.13 23.29 -4.56
CA SER A 58 5.93 23.10 -6.00
C SER A 58 4.54 22.60 -6.40
N ILE A 59 3.91 21.74 -5.57
CA ILE A 59 2.54 21.28 -5.85
C ILE A 59 1.49 22.31 -5.44
N ALA A 60 1.75 23.10 -4.40
CA ALA A 60 0.88 24.23 -4.03
C ALA A 60 0.91 25.33 -5.12
N ASP A 61 2.09 25.66 -5.66
CA ASP A 61 2.28 26.55 -6.81
C ASP A 61 1.52 26.06 -8.04
N GLN A 62 1.62 24.77 -8.35
CA GLN A 62 0.94 24.15 -9.49
C GLN A 62 -0.59 24.29 -9.40
N LEU A 63 -1.14 24.19 -8.19
CA LEU A 63 -2.56 24.36 -7.91
C LEU A 63 -2.98 25.82 -7.67
N LYS A 64 -2.01 26.76 -7.71
CA LYS A 64 -2.23 28.19 -7.39
C LYS A 64 -2.82 28.39 -5.99
N LEU A 65 -2.44 27.54 -5.05
CA LEU A 65 -2.80 27.67 -3.65
C LEU A 65 -1.93 28.75 -2.99
N GLU A 66 -2.56 29.67 -2.28
CA GLU A 66 -1.84 30.61 -1.43
C GLU A 66 -1.18 29.85 -0.29
N HIS A 67 0.12 30.02 -0.10
CA HIS A 67 0.89 29.30 0.93
C HIS A 67 2.13 30.06 1.41
N GLU A 68 2.50 29.83 2.65
CA GLU A 68 3.82 30.20 3.20
C GLU A 68 4.77 29.00 3.11
N SER A 69 6.00 29.22 2.68
CA SER A 69 7.02 28.16 2.64
C SER A 69 7.99 28.30 3.82
N VAL A 70 8.26 27.19 4.53
CA VAL A 70 9.10 27.18 5.74
C VAL A 70 10.29 26.23 5.61
N GLY A 71 11.46 26.70 6.03
CA GLY A 71 12.70 25.93 6.04
C GLY A 71 13.54 26.13 4.78
N ARG A 72 14.56 25.29 4.65
CA ARG A 72 15.47 25.26 3.48
C ARG A 72 15.81 23.81 3.16
N ILE A 73 15.86 23.48 1.90
CA ILE A 73 16.24 22.15 1.40
C ILE A 73 17.43 22.28 0.43
N GLY A 74 18.21 21.22 0.34
CA GLY A 74 19.26 21.09 -0.67
C GLY A 74 18.70 20.71 -2.05
N LYS A 75 19.61 20.58 -3.04
CA LYS A 75 19.26 20.08 -4.39
C LYS A 75 18.67 18.66 -4.35
N THR A 76 19.07 17.85 -3.38
CA THR A 76 18.54 16.51 -3.11
C THR A 76 18.03 16.48 -1.69
N THR A 77 16.77 16.12 -1.52
CA THR A 77 16.14 16.01 -0.20
C THR A 77 16.58 14.75 0.54
N THR A 78 16.63 14.83 1.85
CA THR A 78 17.05 13.76 2.78
C THR A 78 16.06 13.66 3.94
N SER A 79 16.17 12.62 4.76
CA SER A 79 15.43 12.47 6.02
C SER A 79 15.61 13.68 6.94
N ASP A 80 16.85 14.22 7.02
CA ASP A 80 17.12 15.40 7.83
C ASP A 80 16.29 16.62 7.40
N ASP A 81 15.99 16.78 6.12
CA ASP A 81 15.12 17.84 5.62
C ASP A 81 13.68 17.65 6.11
N SER A 82 13.17 16.41 6.10
CA SER A 82 11.86 16.06 6.63
C SER A 82 11.76 16.34 8.14
N ILE A 83 12.75 15.89 8.91
CA ILE A 83 12.84 16.11 10.37
C ILE A 83 12.87 17.58 10.69
N ARG A 84 13.76 18.37 10.04
CA ARG A 84 13.88 19.81 10.27
C ARG A 84 12.60 20.56 9.93
N THR A 85 11.98 20.23 8.79
CA THR A 85 10.76 20.90 8.34
C THR A 85 9.59 20.58 9.28
N ALA A 86 9.39 19.33 9.66
CA ALA A 86 8.37 18.94 10.63
C ALA A 86 8.56 19.67 11.98
N ARG A 87 9.81 19.80 12.46
CA ARG A 87 10.14 20.55 13.67
C ARG A 87 9.83 22.05 13.55
N LEU A 88 10.05 22.65 12.38
CA LEU A 88 9.69 24.05 12.13
C LEU A 88 8.19 24.26 12.09
N MET A 89 7.43 23.37 11.43
CA MET A 89 5.97 23.40 11.39
C MET A 89 5.37 23.28 12.80
N ARG A 90 5.90 22.35 13.62
CA ARG A 90 5.51 22.27 15.05
C ARG A 90 5.74 23.58 15.79
N ARG A 91 6.89 24.23 15.61
CA ARG A 91 7.20 25.53 16.24
C ARG A 91 6.26 26.65 15.79
N LYS A 92 5.79 26.58 14.55
CA LYS A 92 4.78 27.49 14.00
C LYS A 92 3.36 27.17 14.50
N ARG A 93 3.18 26.09 15.26
CA ARG A 93 1.91 25.65 15.86
C ARG A 93 0.82 25.40 14.81
N VAL A 94 1.17 24.76 13.71
CA VAL A 94 0.17 24.31 12.72
C VAL A 94 -0.81 23.33 13.37
N ASP A 95 -2.07 23.37 12.98
CA ASP A 95 -3.11 22.50 13.54
C ASP A 95 -2.90 21.03 13.13
N LEU A 96 -2.40 20.80 11.91
CA LEU A 96 -2.12 19.46 11.38
C LEU A 96 -0.91 19.48 10.45
N ILE A 97 0.00 18.52 10.63
CA ILE A 97 1.09 18.26 9.71
C ILE A 97 0.67 17.12 8.79
N VAL A 98 0.59 17.39 7.47
CA VAL A 98 0.35 16.34 6.49
C VAL A 98 1.64 16.02 5.74
N PHE A 99 1.99 14.73 5.66
CA PHE A 99 3.19 14.29 4.96
C PHE A 99 2.85 13.20 3.93
N CYS A 100 3.56 13.18 2.81
CA CYS A 100 3.35 12.21 1.74
C CYS A 100 4.56 11.27 1.63
N GLY A 101 4.36 9.99 1.97
CA GLY A 101 5.48 9.04 2.00
C GLY A 101 5.10 7.63 2.44
N GLY A 102 6.05 6.94 3.02
CA GLY A 102 5.92 5.62 3.65
C GLY A 102 6.38 5.64 5.11
N ASP A 103 6.59 4.45 5.69
CA ASP A 103 6.95 4.29 7.11
C ASP A 103 8.24 5.03 7.50
N GLY A 104 9.25 5.04 6.62
CA GLY A 104 10.47 5.84 6.84
C GLY A 104 10.17 7.33 6.99
N THR A 105 9.24 7.89 6.19
CA THR A 105 8.82 9.29 6.32
C THR A 105 8.02 9.52 7.62
N ALA A 106 7.17 8.58 8.01
CA ALA A 106 6.45 8.66 9.29
C ALA A 106 7.43 8.69 10.47
N ARG A 107 8.50 7.92 10.41
CA ARG A 107 9.58 7.93 11.42
C ARG A 107 10.30 9.27 11.45
N ASP A 108 10.63 9.85 10.29
CA ASP A 108 11.28 11.17 10.21
C ASP A 108 10.38 12.26 10.80
N VAL A 109 9.07 12.22 10.52
CA VAL A 109 8.09 13.16 11.11
C VAL A 109 7.99 12.96 12.61
N LEU A 110 7.91 11.72 13.10
CA LEU A 110 7.90 11.40 14.53
C LEU A 110 9.13 12.00 15.24
N GLU A 111 10.31 11.86 14.66
CA GLU A 111 11.54 12.46 15.22
C GLU A 111 11.50 13.99 15.23
N GLY A 112 10.82 14.60 14.27
CA GLY A 112 10.65 16.05 14.19
C GLY A 112 9.64 16.62 15.17
N VAL A 113 8.51 15.94 15.40
CA VAL A 113 7.38 16.50 16.15
C VAL A 113 7.11 15.82 17.50
N GLY A 114 7.56 14.58 17.68
CA GLY A 114 7.16 13.78 18.84
C GLY A 114 5.65 13.51 18.81
N ALA A 115 5.03 13.50 20.01
CA ALA A 115 3.57 13.39 20.15
C ALA A 115 2.88 14.78 20.25
N GLU A 116 3.63 15.87 20.10
CA GLU A 116 3.16 17.23 20.45
C GLU A 116 2.32 17.89 19.34
N ALA A 117 2.46 17.47 18.09
CA ALA A 117 1.67 18.00 16.98
C ALA A 117 0.96 16.89 16.23
N PRO A 118 -0.34 17.05 15.90
CA PRO A 118 -1.04 16.07 15.08
C PRO A 118 -0.40 15.93 13.70
N ALA A 119 -0.28 14.68 13.23
CA ALA A 119 0.27 14.38 11.91
C ALA A 119 -0.52 13.29 11.19
N LEU A 120 -0.70 13.43 9.88
CA LEU A 120 -1.43 12.49 9.01
C LEU A 120 -0.58 12.14 7.80
N GLY A 121 -0.46 10.87 7.50
CA GLY A 121 0.26 10.37 6.33
C GLY A 121 -0.64 10.19 5.11
N VAL A 122 -0.24 10.79 3.98
CA VAL A 122 -0.74 10.45 2.64
C VAL A 122 0.13 9.32 2.09
N PRO A 123 -0.47 8.16 1.81
CA PRO A 123 0.31 6.98 1.48
C PRO A 123 0.93 7.07 0.08
N ALA A 124 2.27 6.97 -0.01
CA ALA A 124 3.03 6.87 -1.25
C ALA A 124 4.07 5.74 -1.23
N GLY A 125 4.20 5.05 -0.12
CA GLY A 125 5.09 3.89 0.04
C GLY A 125 4.53 2.61 -0.57
N VAL A 126 5.42 1.67 -0.87
CA VAL A 126 5.07 0.32 -1.39
C VAL A 126 4.41 -0.54 -0.33
N LYS A 127 4.89 -0.40 0.90
CA LYS A 127 4.41 -1.12 2.08
C LYS A 127 4.33 -0.12 3.21
N ILE A 128 3.19 -0.01 3.80
CA ILE A 128 2.91 0.89 4.91
C ILE A 128 2.33 0.05 6.03
N TYR A 129 2.99 0.09 7.17
CA TYR A 129 2.66 -0.67 8.36
C TYR A 129 2.19 0.23 9.49
N SER A 130 2.62 1.49 9.48
CA SER A 130 2.22 2.49 10.47
C SER A 130 0.74 2.84 10.36
N SER A 131 0.07 3.00 11.49
CA SER A 131 -1.36 3.31 11.55
C SER A 131 -1.68 4.81 11.49
N VAL A 132 -0.70 5.64 11.14
CA VAL A 132 -0.82 7.09 10.98
C VAL A 132 -1.17 7.54 9.56
N PHE A 133 -1.36 6.60 8.65
CA PHE A 133 -1.69 6.87 7.26
C PHE A 133 -3.18 6.70 7.00
N ALA A 134 -3.73 7.59 6.17
CA ALA A 134 -5.01 7.35 5.54
C ALA A 134 -4.92 6.21 4.49
N ILE A 135 -6.06 5.68 4.07
CA ILE A 135 -6.09 4.58 3.09
C ILE A 135 -5.66 5.01 1.69
N ASN A 136 -5.92 6.27 1.31
CA ASN A 136 -5.54 6.86 0.03
C ASN A 136 -5.52 8.40 0.14
N PRO A 137 -5.10 9.15 -0.91
CA PRO A 137 -5.07 10.61 -0.88
C PRO A 137 -6.43 11.28 -0.64
N ALA A 138 -7.51 10.74 -1.21
CA ALA A 138 -8.86 11.29 -1.03
C ALA A 138 -9.34 11.12 0.42
N ALA A 139 -9.10 9.96 1.03
CA ALA A 139 -9.38 9.72 2.44
C ALA A 139 -8.54 10.60 3.37
N ALA A 140 -7.27 10.88 2.99
CA ALA A 140 -6.44 11.81 3.74
C ALA A 140 -7.02 13.23 3.70
N ALA A 141 -7.50 13.69 2.53
CA ALA A 141 -8.13 14.99 2.39
C ALA A 141 -9.42 15.10 3.21
N GLU A 142 -10.27 14.08 3.16
CA GLU A 142 -11.49 14.00 3.96
C GLU A 142 -11.19 14.05 5.46
N SER A 143 -10.22 13.26 5.94
CA SER A 143 -9.78 13.27 7.34
C SER A 143 -9.19 14.62 7.76
N THR A 144 -8.43 15.27 6.86
CA THR A 144 -7.85 16.59 7.11
C THR A 144 -8.94 17.63 7.32
N VAL A 145 -9.90 17.70 6.41
CA VAL A 145 -10.99 18.69 6.49
C VAL A 145 -11.85 18.44 7.73
N ALA A 146 -12.28 17.20 7.96
CA ALA A 146 -13.08 16.85 9.15
C ALA A 146 -12.36 17.16 10.47
N PHE A 147 -11.04 16.98 10.52
CA PHE A 147 -10.24 17.32 11.69
C PHE A 147 -10.16 18.83 11.91
N LEU A 148 -9.84 19.61 10.88
CA LEU A 148 -9.74 21.07 10.97
C LEU A 148 -11.09 21.73 11.30
N GLU A 149 -12.20 21.11 10.90
CA GLU A 149 -13.56 21.53 11.26
C GLU A 149 -14.01 21.04 12.66
N GLY A 150 -13.14 20.34 13.39
CA GLY A 150 -13.44 19.84 14.73
C GLY A 150 -14.43 18.67 14.78
N GLN A 151 -14.69 18.01 13.66
CA GLN A 151 -15.67 16.92 13.55
C GLN A 151 -15.15 15.57 14.07
N ILE A 152 -13.83 15.38 14.09
CA ILE A 152 -13.20 14.14 14.54
C ILE A 152 -12.11 14.41 15.58
N PRO A 153 -11.94 13.52 16.58
CA PRO A 153 -10.89 13.62 17.58
C PRO A 153 -9.53 13.15 17.00
N THR A 154 -8.52 13.16 17.86
CA THR A 154 -7.24 12.50 17.61
C THR A 154 -7.11 11.20 18.35
N ARG A 155 -6.22 10.32 17.86
CA ARG A 155 -5.76 9.10 18.52
C ARG A 155 -4.24 8.97 18.44
N LEU A 156 -3.66 8.07 19.22
CA LEU A 156 -2.27 7.67 19.04
C LEU A 156 -2.19 6.61 17.95
N GLY A 157 -1.42 6.91 16.91
CA GLY A 157 -1.13 5.99 15.81
C GLY A 157 0.30 5.46 15.94
N GLU A 158 0.46 4.15 15.76
CA GLU A 158 1.77 3.50 15.78
C GLU A 158 2.60 3.91 14.56
N VAL A 159 3.85 4.26 14.81
CA VAL A 159 4.88 4.44 13.79
C VAL A 159 5.80 3.24 13.84
N VAL A 160 5.72 2.42 12.82
CA VAL A 160 6.50 1.19 12.68
C VAL A 160 7.30 1.23 11.38
N ASP A 161 8.42 0.53 11.34
CA ASP A 161 9.20 0.38 10.12
C ASP A 161 9.72 -1.04 9.99
N VAL A 162 9.94 -1.47 8.77
CA VAL A 162 10.40 -2.83 8.47
C VAL A 162 11.92 -2.87 8.48
N ASP A 163 12.47 -3.88 9.13
CA ASP A 163 13.88 -4.21 8.94
C ASP A 163 14.11 -4.67 7.49
N GLU A 164 14.61 -3.73 6.66
CA GLU A 164 14.88 -3.99 5.24
C GLU A 164 15.86 -5.15 5.01
N ILE A 165 16.80 -5.39 5.93
CA ILE A 165 17.77 -6.48 5.82
C ILE A 165 17.07 -7.83 6.01
N ALA A 166 16.23 -7.94 7.04
CA ALA A 166 15.41 -9.12 7.27
C ALA A 166 14.43 -9.32 6.12
N PHE A 167 13.83 -8.23 5.63
CA PHE A 167 12.87 -8.23 4.55
C PHE A 167 13.48 -8.71 3.20
N ARG A 168 14.70 -8.27 2.86
CA ARG A 168 15.44 -8.77 1.68
C ARG A 168 15.76 -10.26 1.78
N LYS A 169 15.83 -10.80 3.01
CA LYS A 169 15.98 -12.24 3.30
C LYS A 169 14.65 -12.98 3.43
N ASN A 170 13.55 -12.42 2.90
CA ASN A 170 12.19 -12.96 2.99
C ASN A 170 11.67 -13.15 4.44
N ARG A 171 12.19 -12.39 5.40
CA ARG A 171 11.68 -12.39 6.78
C ARG A 171 11.05 -11.04 7.09
N LEU A 172 9.77 -11.03 7.47
CA LEU A 172 9.11 -9.83 7.94
C LEU A 172 9.48 -9.58 9.40
N SER A 173 10.20 -8.50 9.65
CA SER A 173 10.51 -7.99 10.98
C SER A 173 10.09 -6.53 11.05
N VAL A 174 9.16 -6.21 11.91
CA VAL A 174 8.60 -4.87 12.11
C VAL A 174 9.04 -4.37 13.48
N LYS A 175 9.56 -3.14 13.53
CA LYS A 175 9.97 -2.49 14.76
C LYS A 175 9.07 -1.28 15.03
N LEU A 176 8.55 -1.18 16.24
CA LEU A 176 7.86 0.01 16.72
C LEU A 176 8.89 1.11 17.07
N PHE A 177 8.72 2.29 16.49
CA PHE A 177 9.57 3.46 16.75
C PHE A 177 8.93 4.43 17.73
N GLY A 178 7.60 4.45 17.81
CA GLY A 178 6.84 5.31 18.73
C GLY A 178 5.43 5.56 18.26
N TYR A 179 4.83 6.63 18.76
CA TYR A 179 3.44 6.99 18.48
C TYR A 179 3.36 8.45 18.03
N LEU A 180 2.56 8.71 17.01
CA LEU A 180 2.16 10.05 16.58
C LEU A 180 0.69 10.28 16.96
N THR A 181 0.38 11.49 17.39
CA THR A 181 -1.02 11.94 17.44
C THR A 181 -1.52 12.11 16.00
N THR A 182 -2.64 11.48 15.65
CA THR A 182 -3.21 11.54 14.31
C THR A 182 -4.74 11.67 14.36
N PRO A 183 -5.39 12.33 13.38
CA PRO A 183 -6.85 12.34 13.30
C PRO A 183 -7.46 10.95 13.34
N ASP A 184 -8.53 10.75 14.09
CA ASP A 184 -9.25 9.47 14.20
C ASP A 184 -10.48 9.48 13.31
N SER A 185 -10.28 9.27 12.04
CA SER A 185 -11.37 9.14 11.05
C SER A 185 -11.81 7.69 10.81
N GLY A 186 -11.51 6.79 11.75
CA GLY A 186 -11.97 5.39 11.72
C GLY A 186 -11.70 4.69 10.38
N PRO A 187 -12.74 4.45 9.57
CA PRO A 187 -12.62 3.68 8.33
C PRO A 187 -11.67 4.26 7.28
N LEU A 188 -11.33 5.54 7.37
CA LEU A 188 -10.45 6.21 6.42
C LEU A 188 -8.96 6.04 6.75
N MET A 189 -8.64 5.43 7.90
CA MET A 189 -7.28 5.19 8.37
C MET A 189 -6.85 3.73 8.14
N GLN A 190 -5.56 3.52 8.03
CA GLN A 190 -4.99 2.18 7.98
C GLN A 190 -4.99 1.55 9.38
N ALA A 191 -5.43 0.30 9.47
CA ALA A 191 -5.33 -0.47 10.71
C ALA A 191 -3.89 -0.93 10.95
N SER A 192 -3.47 -1.00 12.23
CA SER A 192 -2.20 -1.62 12.58
C SER A 192 -2.25 -3.14 12.35
N LYS A 193 -1.09 -3.75 12.04
CA LYS A 193 -1.01 -5.20 11.84
C LYS A 193 -0.98 -5.93 13.18
N SER A 194 -1.96 -6.80 13.43
CA SER A 194 -1.92 -7.78 14.49
C SER A 194 -1.23 -9.09 14.05
N ALA A 195 -0.44 -9.68 14.95
CA ALA A 195 0.15 -11.01 14.75
C ALA A 195 -0.94 -12.08 14.96
N THR A 196 -1.11 -12.97 13.99
CA THR A 196 -2.11 -14.04 14.02
C THR A 196 -1.48 -15.37 14.47
N GLY A 197 -2.25 -16.18 15.22
CA GLY A 197 -1.80 -17.37 15.93
C GLY A 197 -2.09 -18.71 15.24
N LEU A 198 -1.89 -19.80 15.98
CA LEU A 198 -1.88 -21.21 15.53
C LEU A 198 -3.14 -21.75 14.83
N SER A 199 -4.29 -21.07 14.91
CA SER A 199 -5.53 -21.48 14.21
C SER A 199 -5.52 -21.11 12.71
N GLU A 200 -4.68 -20.16 12.30
CA GLU A 200 -4.59 -19.68 10.91
C GLU A 200 -3.96 -20.72 9.98
N ASP A 201 -3.00 -21.53 10.45
CA ASP A 201 -2.32 -22.52 9.61
C ASP A 201 -3.27 -23.58 9.04
N SER A 202 -4.24 -24.03 9.83
CA SER A 202 -5.25 -25.02 9.38
C SER A 202 -6.23 -24.42 8.36
N GLU A 203 -6.60 -23.15 8.50
CA GLU A 203 -7.41 -22.43 7.52
C GLU A 203 -6.66 -22.27 6.20
N LEU A 204 -5.35 -21.93 6.26
CA LEU A 204 -4.52 -21.79 5.07
C LEU A 204 -4.35 -23.10 4.31
N ASP A 205 -4.20 -24.23 5.02
CA ASP A 205 -4.14 -25.55 4.40
C ASP A 205 -5.44 -25.94 3.72
N ALA A 206 -6.58 -25.67 4.35
CA ALA A 206 -7.91 -25.90 3.79
C ALA A 206 -8.18 -25.07 2.52
N ILE A 207 -7.76 -23.79 2.53
CA ILE A 207 -7.84 -22.91 1.34
C ILE A 207 -6.97 -23.48 0.21
N ALA A 208 -5.73 -23.87 0.52
CA ALA A 208 -4.82 -24.40 -0.48
C ALA A 208 -5.32 -25.70 -1.10
N GLU A 209 -5.87 -26.61 -0.29
CA GLU A 209 -6.45 -27.87 -0.77
C GLU A 209 -7.62 -27.62 -1.71
N TYR A 210 -8.56 -26.77 -1.32
CA TYR A 210 -9.71 -26.44 -2.16
C TYR A 210 -9.31 -25.73 -3.45
N PHE A 211 -8.31 -24.86 -3.40
CA PHE A 211 -7.82 -24.18 -4.60
C PHE A 211 -7.18 -25.17 -5.60
N ILE A 212 -6.38 -26.13 -5.09
CA ILE A 212 -5.72 -27.13 -5.96
C ILE A 212 -6.72 -28.06 -6.63
N GLU A 213 -7.83 -28.39 -6.00
CA GLU A 213 -8.90 -29.16 -6.63
C GLU A 213 -9.52 -28.44 -7.85
N LYS A 214 -9.50 -27.10 -7.84
CA LYS A 214 -10.09 -26.26 -8.90
C LYS A 214 -9.07 -25.72 -9.90
N ILE A 215 -7.78 -26.00 -9.69
CA ILE A 215 -6.74 -25.47 -10.55
C ILE A 215 -6.80 -26.11 -11.94
N ASP A 216 -6.75 -25.27 -12.98
CA ASP A 216 -6.66 -25.76 -14.35
C ASP A 216 -5.17 -25.85 -14.75
N PRO A 217 -4.66 -27.06 -15.10
CA PRO A 217 -3.27 -27.26 -15.47
C PRO A 217 -2.79 -26.41 -16.65
N GLY A 218 -3.69 -26.04 -17.57
CA GLY A 218 -3.38 -25.22 -18.75
C GLY A 218 -3.32 -23.73 -18.46
N THR A 219 -3.93 -23.28 -17.36
CA THR A 219 -4.02 -21.87 -16.99
C THR A 219 -2.71 -21.37 -16.38
N THR A 220 -2.35 -20.12 -16.70
CA THR A 220 -1.25 -19.41 -16.07
C THR A 220 -1.77 -18.61 -14.87
N TYR A 221 -1.09 -18.71 -13.75
CA TYR A 221 -1.46 -18.02 -12.52
C TYR A 221 -0.40 -17.01 -12.13
N ILE A 222 -0.81 -15.76 -11.92
CA ILE A 222 -0.02 -14.70 -11.31
C ILE A 222 -0.31 -14.76 -9.81
N LEU A 223 0.68 -15.17 -9.04
CA LEU A 223 0.58 -15.36 -7.60
C LEU A 223 1.05 -14.11 -6.87
N GLY A 224 0.13 -13.42 -6.21
CA GLY A 224 0.44 -12.26 -5.38
C GLY A 224 1.23 -12.62 -4.11
N PRO A 225 1.76 -11.63 -3.37
CA PRO A 225 2.52 -11.86 -2.14
C PRO A 225 1.62 -12.36 -0.98
N GLY A 226 2.25 -12.96 0.03
CA GLY A 226 1.64 -13.33 1.29
C GLY A 226 1.56 -14.83 1.56
N SER A 227 1.44 -15.17 2.87
CA SER A 227 1.46 -16.55 3.38
C SER A 227 0.33 -17.42 2.82
N THR A 228 -0.87 -16.90 2.63
CA THR A 228 -1.99 -17.66 2.06
C THR A 228 -1.68 -18.16 0.65
N VAL A 229 -1.15 -17.26 -0.21
CA VAL A 229 -0.79 -17.62 -1.59
C VAL A 229 0.47 -18.49 -1.63
N GLU A 230 1.39 -18.29 -0.68
CA GLU A 230 2.55 -19.19 -0.52
C GLU A 230 2.12 -20.62 -0.16
N ARG A 231 1.11 -20.80 0.69
CA ARG A 231 0.57 -22.12 1.05
C ARG A 231 -0.02 -22.83 -0.17
N ILE A 232 -0.72 -22.10 -1.04
CA ILE A 232 -1.22 -22.63 -2.32
C ILE A 232 -0.05 -23.07 -3.23
N ALA A 233 0.97 -22.22 -3.37
CA ALA A 233 2.14 -22.53 -4.18
C ALA A 233 2.88 -23.77 -3.66
N LYS A 234 3.07 -23.89 -2.35
CA LYS A 234 3.66 -25.06 -1.71
C LYS A 234 2.87 -26.34 -1.97
N ARG A 235 1.53 -26.26 -1.92
CA ARG A 235 0.65 -27.40 -2.22
C ARG A 235 0.70 -27.79 -3.70
N LEU A 236 0.90 -26.81 -4.60
CA LEU A 236 1.12 -27.04 -6.04
C LEU A 236 2.51 -27.61 -6.36
N GLY A 237 3.41 -27.67 -5.38
CA GLY A 237 4.79 -28.15 -5.56
C GLY A 237 5.73 -27.12 -6.20
N VAL A 238 5.41 -25.83 -6.16
CA VAL A 238 6.24 -24.75 -6.72
C VAL A 238 6.87 -23.90 -5.64
N ASN A 239 8.09 -23.44 -5.91
CA ASN A 239 8.73 -22.42 -5.09
C ASN A 239 8.08 -21.06 -5.34
N LYS A 240 7.86 -20.31 -4.27
CA LYS A 240 7.30 -18.96 -4.31
C LYS A 240 8.08 -17.98 -3.45
N SER A 241 8.22 -16.74 -3.92
CA SER A 241 8.72 -15.65 -3.11
C SER A 241 7.63 -15.14 -2.16
N LEU A 242 7.87 -15.19 -0.84
CA LEU A 242 6.85 -14.78 0.16
C LEU A 242 6.31 -13.35 -0.09
N LEU A 243 7.18 -12.45 -0.51
CA LEU A 243 6.91 -11.00 -0.63
C LEU A 243 6.88 -10.50 -2.07
N GLY A 244 7.16 -11.35 -3.06
CA GLY A 244 7.16 -11.04 -4.47
C GLY A 244 5.89 -11.53 -5.18
N VAL A 245 5.84 -11.23 -6.46
CA VAL A 245 4.85 -11.75 -7.41
C VAL A 245 5.51 -12.79 -8.29
N ASP A 246 4.91 -13.95 -8.39
CA ASP A 246 5.45 -15.08 -9.16
C ASP A 246 4.47 -15.53 -10.23
N VAL A 247 4.95 -16.14 -11.29
CA VAL A 247 4.12 -16.64 -12.39
C VAL A 247 4.36 -18.13 -12.57
N VAL A 248 3.28 -18.90 -12.47
CA VAL A 248 3.30 -20.36 -12.56
C VAL A 248 2.21 -20.88 -13.49
N LYS A 249 2.34 -22.09 -14.00
CA LYS A 249 1.24 -22.83 -14.62
C LYS A 249 0.53 -23.69 -13.59
N GLY A 250 -0.74 -23.96 -13.83
CA GLY A 250 -1.54 -24.82 -12.95
C GLY A 250 -1.05 -26.28 -12.88
N ASN A 251 -0.19 -26.71 -13.80
CA ASN A 251 0.48 -28.01 -13.75
C ASN A 251 1.73 -28.07 -12.86
N GLY A 252 2.01 -27.00 -12.08
CA GLY A 252 3.18 -26.93 -11.20
C GLY A 252 4.46 -26.43 -11.89
N THR A 253 4.40 -25.93 -13.11
CA THR A 253 5.57 -25.35 -13.77
C THR A 253 5.76 -23.89 -13.36
N THR A 254 6.90 -23.55 -12.77
CA THR A 254 7.28 -22.16 -12.49
C THR A 254 7.77 -21.48 -13.76
N LEU A 255 7.13 -20.41 -14.18
CA LEU A 255 7.53 -19.62 -15.35
C LEU A 255 8.52 -18.51 -14.96
N ARG A 256 8.23 -17.77 -13.92
CA ARG A 256 9.11 -16.69 -13.39
C ARG A 256 8.86 -16.47 -11.91
N LEU A 257 9.92 -16.12 -11.17
CA LEU A 257 9.86 -15.74 -9.76
C LEU A 257 10.19 -14.27 -9.58
N ASP A 258 9.55 -13.63 -8.58
CA ASP A 258 9.78 -12.25 -8.12
C ASP A 258 9.80 -11.24 -9.27
N VAL A 259 8.75 -11.30 -10.10
CA VAL A 259 8.63 -10.48 -11.33
C VAL A 259 8.21 -9.06 -11.03
N ASP A 260 8.65 -8.14 -11.88
CA ASP A 260 8.17 -6.76 -11.94
C ASP A 260 7.01 -6.59 -12.95
N GLU A 261 6.45 -5.39 -13.02
CA GLU A 261 5.35 -5.06 -13.94
C GLU A 261 5.72 -5.32 -15.41
N ALA A 262 6.94 -4.94 -15.82
CA ALA A 262 7.39 -5.08 -17.20
C ALA A 262 7.45 -6.56 -17.62
N ALA A 263 7.99 -7.42 -16.75
CA ALA A 263 8.03 -8.86 -16.97
C ALA A 263 6.62 -9.47 -17.02
N LEU A 264 5.68 -9.02 -16.18
CA LEU A 264 4.28 -9.44 -16.24
C LEU A 264 3.64 -9.05 -17.57
N MET A 265 3.82 -7.81 -18.01
CA MET A 265 3.26 -7.32 -19.29
C MET A 265 3.84 -8.07 -20.48
N ASP A 266 5.15 -8.38 -20.48
CA ASP A 266 5.78 -9.21 -21.51
C ASP A 266 5.20 -10.63 -21.55
N LEU A 267 5.07 -11.27 -20.40
CA LEU A 267 4.50 -12.62 -20.30
C LEU A 267 3.04 -12.67 -20.77
N ILE A 268 2.20 -11.73 -20.36
CA ILE A 268 0.79 -11.65 -20.76
C ILE A 268 0.66 -11.28 -22.25
N GLY A 269 1.61 -10.50 -22.78
CA GLY A 269 1.63 -10.01 -24.17
C GLY A 269 1.98 -11.10 -25.20
N LYS A 270 2.72 -12.13 -24.81
CA LYS A 270 3.04 -13.27 -25.67
C LYS A 270 1.77 -14.08 -25.89
N ASN A 271 1.27 -14.09 -27.12
CA ASN A 271 -0.06 -14.55 -27.57
C ASN A 271 -0.59 -15.89 -27.03
N SER A 272 0.26 -16.74 -26.47
CA SER A 272 -0.12 -18.02 -25.87
C SER A 272 -0.76 -17.94 -24.48
N LEU A 273 -0.65 -16.78 -23.78
CA LEU A 273 -1.13 -16.64 -22.40
C LEU A 273 -2.41 -15.79 -22.27
N LYS A 274 -2.87 -15.17 -23.38
CA LYS A 274 -4.01 -14.25 -23.37
C LYS A 274 -5.34 -14.90 -22.98
N SER A 275 -5.52 -16.18 -23.25
CA SER A 275 -6.82 -16.87 -23.10
C SER A 275 -7.00 -17.57 -21.75
N SER A 276 -5.96 -17.64 -20.90
CA SER A 276 -6.03 -18.37 -19.63
C SER A 276 -5.05 -17.87 -18.58
N THR A 277 -5.06 -16.56 -18.29
CA THR A 277 -4.27 -16.03 -17.19
C THR A 277 -5.21 -15.60 -16.05
N LYS A 278 -4.91 -16.02 -14.82
CA LYS A 278 -5.65 -15.64 -13.60
C LYS A 278 -4.71 -15.02 -12.58
N ILE A 279 -5.23 -14.09 -11.76
CA ILE A 279 -4.52 -13.47 -10.65
C ILE A 279 -5.04 -14.07 -9.36
N ILE A 280 -4.13 -14.54 -8.50
CA ILE A 280 -4.45 -15.04 -7.16
C ILE A 280 -3.83 -14.11 -6.14
N ILE A 281 -4.66 -13.50 -5.31
CA ILE A 281 -4.23 -12.55 -4.31
C ILE A 281 -4.87 -12.83 -2.95
N SER A 282 -4.18 -12.40 -1.92
CA SER A 282 -4.71 -12.34 -0.55
C SER A 282 -4.70 -10.90 -0.06
N PRO A 283 -5.70 -10.48 0.72
CA PRO A 283 -5.68 -9.16 1.35
C PRO A 283 -4.39 -8.96 2.16
N ILE A 284 -3.81 -7.76 2.07
CA ILE A 284 -2.52 -7.48 2.68
C ILE A 284 -2.69 -7.14 4.15
N GLY A 285 -2.26 -8.07 5.01
CA GLY A 285 -2.25 -7.91 6.47
C GLY A 285 -3.63 -7.53 7.02
N GLY A 286 -3.67 -6.85 8.16
CA GLY A 286 -4.89 -6.29 8.75
C GLY A 286 -5.47 -5.07 8.01
N GLN A 287 -4.85 -4.65 6.90
CA GLN A 287 -5.27 -3.45 6.16
C GLN A 287 -6.37 -3.71 5.13
N GLY A 288 -6.57 -4.96 4.71
CA GLY A 288 -7.60 -5.33 3.74
C GLY A 288 -7.36 -4.90 2.29
N PHE A 289 -6.16 -4.42 1.94
CA PHE A 289 -5.87 -4.04 0.56
C PHE A 289 -5.71 -5.26 -0.35
N LEU A 290 -6.46 -5.28 -1.46
CA LEU A 290 -6.28 -6.24 -2.54
C LEU A 290 -5.15 -5.81 -3.48
N PHE A 291 -5.13 -4.53 -3.87
CA PHE A 291 -4.16 -3.96 -4.80
C PHE A 291 -3.60 -2.64 -4.31
N GLY A 292 -2.42 -2.28 -4.83
CA GLY A 292 -1.77 -1.00 -4.55
C GLY A 292 -0.92 -0.97 -3.30
N ARG A 293 -0.94 -2.01 -2.50
CA ARG A 293 -0.13 -2.16 -1.30
C ARG A 293 0.60 -3.49 -1.31
N GLY A 294 1.94 -3.45 -1.38
CA GLY A 294 2.78 -4.64 -1.36
C GLY A 294 2.76 -5.52 -2.62
N ASN A 295 1.92 -5.20 -3.61
CA ASN A 295 1.79 -5.92 -4.87
C ASN A 295 1.65 -4.99 -6.10
N GLN A 296 2.32 -3.83 -6.08
CA GLN A 296 2.24 -2.83 -7.15
C GLN A 296 2.74 -3.34 -8.52
N GLN A 297 3.47 -4.47 -8.54
CA GLN A 297 3.82 -5.16 -9.77
C GLN A 297 2.56 -5.61 -10.54
N ILE A 298 1.49 -5.99 -9.80
CA ILE A 298 0.16 -6.21 -10.36
C ILE A 298 -0.52 -4.85 -10.49
N SER A 299 -0.06 -4.07 -11.48
CA SER A 299 -0.53 -2.71 -11.73
C SER A 299 -1.92 -2.69 -12.36
N SER A 300 -2.51 -1.50 -12.45
CA SER A 300 -3.77 -1.30 -13.18
C SER A 300 -3.68 -1.76 -14.64
N GLN A 301 -2.51 -1.68 -15.28
CA GLN A 301 -2.31 -2.18 -16.64
C GLN A 301 -2.35 -3.70 -16.70
N VAL A 302 -1.71 -4.37 -15.74
CA VAL A 302 -1.75 -5.85 -15.61
C VAL A 302 -3.19 -6.31 -15.35
N ILE A 303 -3.91 -5.65 -14.42
CA ILE A 303 -5.30 -5.97 -14.09
C ILE A 303 -6.21 -5.81 -15.33
N ARG A 304 -6.07 -4.68 -16.06
CA ARG A 304 -6.84 -4.45 -17.30
C ARG A 304 -6.57 -5.50 -18.36
N ARG A 305 -5.35 -5.99 -18.44
CA ARG A 305 -4.95 -6.99 -19.44
C ARG A 305 -5.46 -8.37 -19.12
N VAL A 306 -5.49 -8.75 -17.84
CA VAL A 306 -5.99 -10.05 -17.36
C VAL A 306 -7.53 -10.05 -17.27
N GLY A 307 -8.13 -8.93 -16.89
CA GLY A 307 -9.55 -8.77 -16.60
C GLY A 307 -9.87 -8.97 -15.13
N VAL A 308 -10.77 -8.14 -14.59
CA VAL A 308 -11.17 -8.18 -13.16
C VAL A 308 -11.90 -9.48 -12.81
N GLU A 309 -12.58 -10.09 -13.77
CA GLU A 309 -13.27 -11.38 -13.67
C GLU A 309 -12.32 -12.57 -13.47
N ASN A 310 -11.04 -12.41 -13.81
CA ASN A 310 -10.00 -13.43 -13.68
C ASN A 310 -9.18 -13.26 -12.38
N ILE A 311 -9.71 -12.51 -11.41
CA ILE A 311 -9.09 -12.33 -10.10
C ILE A 311 -9.76 -13.26 -9.10
N THR A 312 -8.96 -14.09 -8.43
CA THR A 312 -9.40 -14.92 -7.31
C THR A 312 -8.79 -14.37 -6.02
N VAL A 313 -9.64 -14.09 -5.05
CA VAL A 313 -9.22 -13.62 -3.72
C VAL A 313 -9.28 -14.78 -2.74
N VAL A 314 -8.18 -14.98 -2.01
CA VAL A 314 -8.05 -16.02 -0.98
C VAL A 314 -7.63 -15.38 0.34
N GLY A 315 -8.12 -15.87 1.47
CA GLY A 315 -7.73 -15.34 2.78
C GLY A 315 -8.42 -16.08 3.90
N SER A 316 -7.72 -16.34 5.01
CA SER A 316 -8.32 -17.00 6.17
C SER A 316 -9.58 -16.26 6.66
N ARG A 317 -10.55 -17.01 7.19
CA ARG A 317 -11.77 -16.43 7.78
C ARG A 317 -11.40 -15.44 8.89
N SER A 318 -10.46 -15.84 9.75
CA SER A 318 -9.97 -15.01 10.85
C SER A 318 -9.40 -13.67 10.34
N LYS A 319 -8.66 -13.69 9.23
CA LYS A 319 -8.11 -12.48 8.60
C LYS A 319 -9.19 -11.55 8.05
N ILE A 320 -10.22 -12.10 7.40
CA ILE A 320 -11.33 -11.30 6.86
C ILE A 320 -12.19 -10.71 7.98
N GLU A 321 -12.44 -11.48 9.04
CA GLU A 321 -13.22 -11.04 10.19
C GLU A 321 -12.51 -9.98 11.03
N ALA A 322 -11.19 -10.00 11.06
CA ALA A 322 -10.36 -8.99 11.74
C ALA A 322 -10.29 -7.63 11.01
N LEU A 323 -10.82 -7.51 9.78
CA LEU A 323 -10.85 -6.23 9.06
C LEU A 323 -11.87 -5.26 9.71
N HIS A 324 -11.39 -4.04 10.02
CA HIS A 324 -12.24 -2.97 10.55
C HIS A 324 -12.06 -1.69 9.73
N PRO A 325 -13.11 -1.20 9.02
CA PRO A 325 -14.38 -1.87 8.80
C PRO A 325 -14.23 -3.15 7.96
N ARG A 326 -15.17 -4.08 8.08
CA ARG A 326 -15.14 -5.37 7.37
C ARG A 326 -15.37 -5.18 5.88
N ARG A 327 -14.34 -4.66 5.22
CA ARG A 327 -14.29 -4.42 3.76
C ARG A 327 -12.88 -4.58 3.23
N LEU A 328 -12.81 -4.89 1.95
CA LEU A 328 -11.57 -4.90 1.18
C LEU A 328 -11.35 -3.52 0.53
N LEU A 329 -10.09 -3.16 0.33
CA LEU A 329 -9.68 -1.88 -0.21
C LEU A 329 -8.89 -2.06 -1.50
N THR A 330 -8.98 -1.07 -2.40
CA THR A 330 -8.17 -1.00 -3.61
C THR A 330 -7.54 0.38 -3.75
N ASP A 331 -6.29 0.42 -4.19
CA ASP A 331 -5.55 1.63 -4.50
C ASP A 331 -4.58 1.32 -5.65
N SER A 332 -5.13 0.84 -6.79
CA SER A 332 -4.34 0.44 -7.97
C SER A 332 -3.62 1.61 -8.63
N GLY A 333 -3.93 2.85 -8.24
CA GLY A 333 -3.46 4.08 -8.86
C GLY A 333 -4.24 4.45 -10.12
N ASN A 334 -5.36 3.77 -10.41
CA ASN A 334 -6.26 4.06 -11.51
C ASN A 334 -7.71 3.97 -11.06
N ASP A 335 -8.42 5.10 -11.05
CA ASP A 335 -9.78 5.21 -10.52
C ASP A 335 -10.81 4.36 -11.28
N GLU A 336 -10.58 4.10 -12.58
CA GLU A 336 -11.45 3.25 -13.39
C GLU A 336 -11.36 1.79 -12.95
N ILE A 337 -10.14 1.27 -12.77
CA ILE A 337 -9.91 -0.09 -12.28
C ILE A 337 -10.42 -0.25 -10.85
N ASP A 338 -10.14 0.73 -9.98
CA ASP A 338 -10.63 0.70 -8.61
C ASP A 338 -12.18 0.72 -8.57
N ARG A 339 -12.83 1.45 -9.50
CA ARG A 339 -14.29 1.44 -9.65
C ARG A 339 -14.83 0.11 -10.15
N GLN A 340 -14.16 -0.55 -11.10
CA GLN A 340 -14.57 -1.89 -11.59
C GLN A 340 -14.45 -2.96 -10.50
N LEU A 341 -13.52 -2.81 -9.56
CA LEU A 341 -13.34 -3.72 -8.42
C LEU A 341 -14.32 -3.45 -7.27
N ARG A 342 -15.00 -2.30 -7.24
CA ARG A 342 -16.00 -1.98 -6.20
C ARG A 342 -17.20 -2.88 -6.27
N GLY A 343 -17.79 -3.16 -5.11
CA GLY A 343 -18.98 -3.98 -4.98
C GLY A 343 -18.75 -5.11 -4.00
N TYR A 344 -19.05 -6.33 -4.39
CA TYR A 344 -18.90 -7.52 -3.55
C TYR A 344 -18.05 -8.57 -4.27
N LEU A 345 -17.04 -9.07 -3.59
CA LEU A 345 -16.20 -10.17 -4.08
C LEU A 345 -16.38 -11.40 -3.20
N ARG A 346 -16.27 -12.57 -3.82
CA ARG A 346 -16.16 -13.84 -3.12
C ARG A 346 -14.70 -14.06 -2.75
N VAL A 347 -14.45 -14.34 -1.48
CA VAL A 347 -13.15 -14.68 -0.93
C VAL A 347 -13.19 -16.14 -0.51
N ILE A 348 -12.29 -16.94 -1.00
CA ILE A 348 -12.12 -18.34 -0.56
C ILE A 348 -11.49 -18.31 0.84
N THR A 349 -12.21 -18.80 1.83
CA THR A 349 -11.81 -18.72 3.25
C THR A 349 -11.57 -20.05 3.92
N GLY A 350 -11.80 -21.16 3.21
CA GLY A 350 -11.62 -22.51 3.69
C GLY A 350 -11.89 -23.54 2.61
N TYR A 351 -11.93 -24.82 2.99
CA TYR A 351 -12.29 -25.90 2.08
C TYR A 351 -13.78 -25.86 1.74
N ARG A 352 -14.10 -25.50 0.47
CA ARG A 352 -15.46 -25.26 -0.04
C ARG A 352 -16.22 -24.16 0.72
N GLU A 353 -15.47 -23.26 1.34
CA GLU A 353 -16.03 -22.11 2.04
C GLU A 353 -15.65 -20.81 1.36
N GLU A 354 -16.63 -19.94 1.16
CA GLU A 354 -16.45 -18.62 0.58
C GLU A 354 -17.19 -17.58 1.44
N MET A 355 -16.59 -16.42 1.57
CA MET A 355 -17.22 -15.25 2.17
C MET A 355 -17.45 -14.17 1.12
N VAL A 356 -18.62 -13.54 1.15
CA VAL A 356 -18.89 -12.34 0.35
C VAL A 356 -18.48 -11.12 1.13
N VAL A 357 -17.52 -10.36 0.57
CA VAL A 357 -16.92 -9.21 1.24
C VAL A 357 -17.04 -7.98 0.35
N LYS A 358 -17.42 -6.86 0.96
CA LYS A 358 -17.53 -5.57 0.26
C LYS A 358 -16.14 -5.05 -0.12
N VAL A 359 -16.00 -4.47 -1.32
CA VAL A 359 -14.83 -3.74 -1.80
C VAL A 359 -15.21 -2.28 -1.98
N GLY A 360 -14.41 -1.37 -1.41
CA GLY A 360 -14.67 0.06 -1.60
C GLY A 360 -14.13 0.96 -0.52
#